data_0618478da314a662082d2c69d93437b5
#
_entry.id   0618478da314a662082d2c69d93437b5
#
_cell.length_a   1.000
_cell.length_b   1.000
_cell.length_c   1.000
_cell.angle_alpha   90.00
_cell.angle_beta   90.00
_cell.angle_gamma   90.00
#
_symmetry.space_group_name_H-M   'P 1'
#
loop_
_entity.id
_entity.type
_entity.pdbx_description
1 polymer ?
#
loop_
_entity_poly.entity_id
_entity_poly.type
_entity_poly.pdbx_seq_one_letter_code
_entity_poly.pdbx_strand_id
1 'polypeptide(L)'
;MSRIKDIRKSVDIKHMYVGLDLHKATINATVMDENGTVLHEVKIKSEPDSLRNFSDSIPLGSYIVIESSSTWYWAYRILSERHNVTLSNPLKTKAIAESKVKTDKVDSLTLANLLRGGYIAESYIPPMELMQLREMVRYRASLVRVRSIIKNRIYAHLLMYNIKIDGTPFT
;
A
#
# COMPACT_ATOMS: atom_id res chain seq x y z
N MET A 1 0.49 -26.29 1.68
CA MET A 1 1.80 -26.08 1.04
C MET A 1 1.93 -26.60 -0.40
N SER A 2 0.93 -27.29 -0.95
CA SER A 2 1.03 -27.96 -2.27
C SER A 2 0.59 -27.15 -3.50
N ARG A 3 -0.19 -26.07 -3.35
CA ARG A 3 -0.79 -25.34 -4.51
C ARG A 3 0.08 -24.26 -5.16
N ILE A 4 1.16 -23.83 -4.50
CA ILE A 4 2.01 -22.72 -5.02
C ILE A 4 3.08 -23.22 -6.01
N LYS A 5 3.44 -24.51 -5.99
CA LYS A 5 4.51 -25.07 -6.82
C LYS A 5 4.17 -25.23 -8.32
N ASP A 6 2.90 -25.13 -8.71
CA ASP A 6 2.47 -25.44 -10.08
C ASP A 6 2.42 -24.25 -11.05
N ILE A 7 2.60 -23.01 -10.57
CA ILE A 7 2.49 -21.81 -11.41
C ILE A 7 3.58 -21.76 -12.51
N ARG A 8 4.74 -22.37 -12.26
CA ARG A 8 5.88 -22.37 -13.20
C ARG A 8 5.75 -23.34 -14.40
N LYS A 9 4.76 -24.24 -14.38
CA LYS A 9 4.69 -25.33 -15.36
C LYS A 9 3.76 -25.15 -16.54
N SER A 10 2.95 -24.10 -16.56
CA SER A 10 2.00 -23.87 -17.65
C SER A 10 2.30 -22.57 -18.36
N VAL A 11 2.72 -22.70 -19.61
CA VAL A 11 2.77 -21.68 -20.67
C VAL A 11 3.99 -20.74 -20.61
N ASP A 12 4.51 -20.45 -21.78
CA ASP A 12 5.51 -19.42 -22.13
C ASP A 12 4.97 -17.98 -21.87
N ILE A 13 4.48 -17.73 -20.66
CA ILE A 13 3.91 -16.44 -20.25
C ILE A 13 5.06 -15.50 -19.91
N LYS A 14 5.37 -14.59 -20.81
CA LYS A 14 6.44 -13.61 -20.66
C LYS A 14 6.21 -12.67 -19.44
N HIS A 15 4.98 -12.29 -19.16
CA HIS A 15 4.65 -11.36 -18.08
C HIS A 15 3.30 -11.72 -17.45
N MET A 16 3.24 -11.66 -16.12
CA MET A 16 2.00 -11.78 -15.36
C MET A 16 1.62 -10.45 -14.74
N TYR A 17 0.33 -10.24 -14.57
CA TYR A 17 -0.25 -9.08 -13.89
C TYR A 17 -0.80 -9.52 -12.55
N VAL A 18 -0.35 -8.89 -11.49
CA VAL A 18 -0.66 -9.28 -10.12
C VAL A 18 -1.23 -8.09 -9.35
N GLY A 19 -2.42 -8.25 -8.83
CA GLY A 19 -3.02 -7.30 -7.88
C GLY A 19 -2.86 -7.82 -6.46
N LEU A 20 -2.38 -6.98 -5.56
CA LEU A 20 -2.24 -7.30 -4.14
C LEU A 20 -3.06 -6.34 -3.28
N ASP A 21 -4.00 -6.89 -2.54
CA ASP A 21 -4.76 -6.19 -1.50
C ASP A 21 -4.13 -6.49 -0.13
N LEU A 22 -3.42 -5.50 0.41
CA LEU A 22 -2.61 -5.61 1.62
C LEU A 22 -3.44 -5.29 2.86
N HIS A 23 -3.75 -6.30 3.66
CA HIS A 23 -4.34 -6.15 4.97
C HIS A 23 -3.33 -6.40 6.09
N LYS A 24 -3.67 -5.97 7.31
CA LYS A 24 -2.79 -6.12 8.49
C LYS A 24 -2.37 -7.57 8.78
N ALA A 25 -3.26 -8.53 8.60
CA ALA A 25 -3.01 -9.94 8.92
C ALA A 25 -2.83 -10.82 7.68
N THR A 26 -3.36 -10.39 6.54
CA THR A 26 -3.39 -11.22 5.31
C THR A 26 -3.20 -10.35 4.08
N ILE A 27 -2.71 -10.96 3.01
CA ILE A 27 -2.62 -10.38 1.67
C ILE A 27 -3.46 -11.24 0.75
N ASN A 28 -4.39 -10.63 0.02
CA ASN A 28 -5.08 -11.29 -1.07
C ASN A 28 -4.34 -10.97 -2.37
N ALA A 29 -4.03 -11.99 -3.15
CA ALA A 29 -3.32 -11.86 -4.41
C ALA A 29 -4.12 -12.49 -5.54
N THR A 30 -4.29 -11.74 -6.63
CA THR A 30 -4.83 -12.26 -7.89
C THR A 30 -3.76 -12.19 -8.96
N VAL A 31 -3.47 -13.31 -9.58
CA VAL A 31 -2.49 -13.46 -10.66
C VAL A 31 -3.25 -13.74 -11.95
N MET A 32 -3.01 -12.95 -13.00
CA MET A 32 -3.61 -13.14 -14.32
C MET A 32 -2.58 -13.04 -15.46
N ASP A 33 -2.95 -13.62 -16.58
CA ASP A 33 -2.18 -13.55 -17.82
C ASP A 33 -2.44 -12.24 -18.60
N GLU A 34 -1.78 -12.10 -19.75
CA GLU A 34 -1.93 -10.97 -20.66
C GLU A 34 -3.35 -10.84 -21.23
N ASN A 35 -4.09 -11.94 -21.32
CA ASN A 35 -5.47 -11.98 -21.83
C ASN A 35 -6.51 -11.60 -20.78
N GLY A 36 -6.08 -11.50 -19.50
CA GLY A 36 -6.96 -11.24 -18.37
C GLY A 36 -7.57 -12.51 -17.76
N THR A 37 -7.03 -13.69 -18.13
CA THR A 37 -7.43 -14.94 -17.49
C THR A 37 -6.84 -15.02 -16.10
N VAL A 38 -7.67 -15.20 -15.08
CA VAL A 38 -7.22 -15.41 -13.72
C VAL A 38 -6.59 -16.80 -13.61
N LEU A 39 -5.30 -16.84 -13.34
CA LEU A 39 -4.54 -18.08 -13.18
C LEU A 39 -4.59 -18.57 -11.75
N HIS A 40 -4.48 -17.65 -10.79
CA HIS A 40 -4.50 -17.95 -9.36
C HIS A 40 -5.11 -16.81 -8.55
N GLU A 41 -5.88 -17.21 -7.54
CA GLU A 41 -6.27 -16.36 -6.42
C GLU A 41 -5.77 -17.02 -5.15
N VAL A 42 -5.00 -16.30 -4.37
CA VAL A 42 -4.40 -16.83 -3.15
C VAL A 42 -4.45 -15.82 -2.03
N LYS A 43 -4.71 -16.32 -0.83
CA LYS A 43 -4.63 -15.56 0.41
C LYS A 43 -3.41 -16.05 1.20
N ILE A 44 -2.47 -15.17 1.45
CA ILE A 44 -1.26 -15.44 2.22
C ILE A 44 -1.22 -14.62 3.51
N LYS A 45 -0.39 -15.01 4.45
CA LYS A 45 -0.16 -14.21 5.65
C LYS A 45 0.60 -12.94 5.31
N SER A 46 0.27 -11.84 6.01
CA SER A 46 0.97 -10.56 5.88
C SER A 46 2.30 -10.58 6.65
N GLU A 47 3.23 -11.43 6.19
CA GLU A 47 4.55 -11.67 6.77
C GLU A 47 5.61 -11.67 5.66
N PRO A 48 6.85 -11.21 5.93
CA PRO A 48 7.90 -11.11 4.92
C PRO A 48 8.19 -12.43 4.20
N ASP A 49 8.29 -13.55 4.94
CA ASP A 49 8.62 -14.85 4.35
C ASP A 49 7.49 -15.40 3.47
N SER A 50 6.23 -15.18 3.87
CA SER A 50 5.07 -15.56 3.05
C SER A 50 5.04 -14.78 1.73
N LEU A 51 5.37 -13.48 1.76
CA LEU A 51 5.42 -12.64 0.58
C LEU A 51 6.61 -12.96 -0.32
N ARG A 52 7.79 -13.29 0.25
CA ARG A 52 8.95 -13.78 -0.52
C ARG A 52 8.64 -15.08 -1.24
N ASN A 53 8.07 -16.05 -0.54
CA ASN A 53 7.66 -17.32 -1.13
C ASN A 53 6.65 -17.14 -2.28
N PHE A 54 5.72 -16.19 -2.13
CA PHE A 54 4.80 -15.82 -3.20
C PHE A 54 5.54 -15.17 -4.37
N SER A 55 6.41 -14.18 -4.11
CA SER A 55 7.24 -13.53 -5.12
C SER A 55 8.09 -14.54 -5.91
N ASP A 56 8.66 -15.53 -5.23
CA ASP A 56 9.46 -16.60 -5.87
C ASP A 56 8.60 -17.57 -6.70
N SER A 57 7.30 -17.65 -6.45
CA SER A 57 6.39 -18.56 -7.15
C SER A 57 5.90 -18.03 -8.50
N ILE A 58 6.01 -16.73 -8.75
CA ILE A 58 5.63 -16.08 -10.01
C ILE A 58 6.86 -15.80 -10.90
N PRO A 59 6.69 -15.62 -12.21
CA PRO A 59 7.79 -15.31 -13.13
C PRO A 59 8.52 -14.02 -12.76
N LEU A 60 9.84 -14.02 -12.93
CA LEU A 60 10.67 -12.84 -12.76
C LEU A 60 10.20 -11.71 -13.69
N GLY A 61 10.19 -10.47 -13.19
CA GLY A 61 9.78 -9.30 -13.98
C GLY A 61 8.27 -9.14 -14.16
N SER A 62 7.44 -9.94 -13.45
CA SER A 62 5.99 -9.75 -13.46
C SER A 62 5.61 -8.33 -13.03
N TYR A 63 4.48 -7.84 -13.53
CA TYR A 63 3.92 -6.55 -13.14
C TYR A 63 3.04 -6.72 -11.92
N ILE A 64 3.31 -5.98 -10.86
CA ILE A 64 2.58 -6.07 -9.59
C ILE A 64 2.05 -4.70 -9.21
N VAL A 65 0.79 -4.63 -8.80
CA VAL A 65 0.22 -3.43 -8.21
C VAL A 65 -0.12 -3.67 -6.75
N ILE A 66 0.25 -2.71 -5.92
CA ILE A 66 -0.10 -2.63 -4.50
C ILE A 66 -0.75 -1.26 -4.22
N GLU A 67 -1.67 -1.22 -3.27
CA GLU A 67 -2.30 0.05 -2.88
C GLU A 67 -1.44 0.81 -1.86
N SER A 68 -1.39 2.15 -1.94
CA SER A 68 -0.63 3.00 -1.00
C SER A 68 -1.35 3.11 0.36
N SER A 69 -1.46 1.98 1.05
CA SER A 69 -1.95 1.84 2.42
C SER A 69 -0.84 2.09 3.45
N SER A 70 -1.11 1.96 4.75
CA SER A 70 -0.08 2.09 5.78
C SER A 70 1.01 1.00 5.73
N THR A 71 0.74 -0.11 5.08
CA THR A 71 1.60 -1.31 5.06
C THR A 71 2.36 -1.52 3.75
N TRP A 72 2.21 -0.62 2.76
CA TRP A 72 2.73 -0.83 1.41
C TRP A 72 4.27 -0.94 1.34
N TYR A 73 5.01 -0.20 2.18
CA TYR A 73 6.44 0.00 1.99
C TYR A 73 7.29 -1.27 2.18
N TRP A 74 7.00 -2.07 3.20
CA TRP A 74 7.72 -3.32 3.41
C TRP A 74 7.43 -4.34 2.29
N ALA A 75 6.19 -4.37 1.80
CA ALA A 75 5.82 -5.23 0.69
C ALA A 75 6.49 -4.78 -0.62
N TYR A 76 6.51 -3.48 -0.90
CA TYR A 76 7.21 -2.90 -2.04
C TYR A 76 8.69 -3.30 -2.04
N ARG A 77 9.39 -3.18 -0.91
CA ARG A 77 10.81 -3.54 -0.81
C ARG A 77 11.09 -4.99 -1.19
N ILE A 78 10.25 -5.91 -0.75
CA ILE A 78 10.42 -7.34 -1.07
C ILE A 78 10.14 -7.60 -2.55
N LEU A 79 9.03 -7.07 -3.04
CA LEU A 79 8.57 -7.35 -4.40
C LEU A 79 9.44 -6.68 -5.47
N SER A 80 9.93 -5.47 -5.21
CA SER A 80 10.76 -4.70 -6.15
C SER A 80 12.15 -5.30 -6.38
N GLU A 81 12.58 -6.26 -5.56
CA GLU A 81 13.82 -7.00 -5.80
C GLU A 81 13.74 -7.87 -7.08
N ARG A 82 12.54 -8.28 -7.50
CA ARG A 82 12.36 -9.25 -8.59
C ARG A 82 11.31 -8.84 -9.63
N HIS A 83 10.45 -7.87 -9.34
CA HIS A 83 9.27 -7.54 -10.13
C HIS A 83 9.14 -6.03 -10.39
N ASN A 84 8.33 -5.69 -11.38
CA ASN A 84 7.95 -4.31 -11.68
C ASN A 84 6.76 -3.92 -10.80
N VAL A 85 7.01 -3.15 -9.74
CA VAL A 85 5.98 -2.83 -8.74
C VAL A 85 5.46 -1.41 -8.93
N THR A 86 4.16 -1.30 -9.14
CA THR A 86 3.42 -0.04 -9.22
C THR A 86 2.67 0.21 -7.91
N LEU A 87 2.80 1.41 -7.36
CA LEU A 87 2.02 1.84 -6.21
C LEU A 87 0.79 2.61 -6.68
N SER A 88 -0.41 2.13 -6.38
CA SER A 88 -1.64 2.80 -6.76
C SER A 88 -2.06 3.86 -5.74
N ASN A 89 -2.66 4.94 -6.24
CA ASN A 89 -3.32 5.94 -5.40
C ASN A 89 -4.76 5.47 -5.10
N PRO A 90 -5.13 5.17 -3.82
CA PRO A 90 -6.42 4.58 -3.49
C PRO A 90 -7.61 5.40 -3.98
N LEU A 91 -7.60 6.71 -3.74
CA LEU A 91 -8.71 7.60 -4.09
C LEU A 91 -8.93 7.69 -5.61
N LYS A 92 -7.86 7.90 -6.36
CA LYS A 92 -7.93 8.01 -7.81
C LYS A 92 -8.24 6.67 -8.47
N THR A 93 -7.63 5.58 -7.98
CA THR A 93 -7.85 4.22 -8.48
C THR A 93 -9.29 3.78 -8.20
N LYS A 94 -9.84 4.11 -7.02
CA LYS A 94 -11.24 3.84 -6.70
C LYS A 94 -12.19 4.57 -7.67
N ALA A 95 -11.98 5.85 -7.94
CA ALA A 95 -12.80 6.60 -8.89
C ALA A 95 -12.76 6.01 -10.32
N ILE A 96 -11.60 5.51 -10.76
CA ILE A 96 -11.46 4.82 -12.04
C ILE A 96 -12.16 3.45 -12.00
N ALA A 97 -12.01 2.69 -10.92
CA ALA A 97 -12.64 1.40 -10.73
C ALA A 97 -14.18 1.52 -10.75
N GLU A 98 -14.75 2.48 -10.02
CA GLU A 98 -16.20 2.74 -9.99
C GLU A 98 -16.75 3.10 -11.37
N SER A 99 -15.99 3.80 -12.20
CA SER A 99 -16.39 4.14 -13.57
C SER A 99 -16.32 2.96 -14.56
N LYS A 100 -15.47 1.97 -14.27
CA LYS A 100 -15.19 0.83 -15.19
C LYS A 100 -15.79 -0.49 -14.69
N VAL A 101 -15.78 -0.70 -13.37
CA VAL A 101 -16.23 -1.94 -12.73
C VAL A 101 -17.10 -1.52 -11.55
N LYS A 102 -18.40 -1.58 -11.66
CA LYS A 102 -19.38 -1.17 -10.63
C LYS A 102 -19.24 -1.96 -9.31
N THR A 103 -18.12 -1.82 -8.62
CA THR A 103 -17.86 -2.46 -7.31
C THR A 103 -17.50 -1.42 -6.27
N ASP A 104 -18.09 -1.51 -5.10
CA ASP A 104 -17.86 -0.59 -3.98
C ASP A 104 -16.48 -0.78 -3.32
N LYS A 105 -15.79 -1.88 -3.66
CA LYS A 105 -14.50 -2.25 -3.09
C LYS A 105 -13.50 -2.58 -4.20
N VAL A 106 -12.36 -1.92 -4.16
CA VAL A 106 -11.20 -2.28 -4.99
C VAL A 106 -10.47 -3.44 -4.32
N ASP A 107 -10.56 -4.62 -4.89
CA ASP A 107 -9.90 -5.84 -4.42
C ASP A 107 -8.71 -6.21 -5.32
N SER A 108 -8.03 -7.32 -5.00
CA SER A 108 -6.86 -7.79 -5.75
C SER A 108 -7.18 -8.09 -7.22
N LEU A 109 -8.39 -8.56 -7.53
CA LEU A 109 -8.83 -8.83 -8.89
C LEU A 109 -9.01 -7.52 -9.67
N THR A 110 -9.67 -6.53 -9.07
CA THR A 110 -9.86 -5.21 -9.66
C THR A 110 -8.53 -4.53 -9.91
N LEU A 111 -7.60 -4.58 -8.95
CA LEU A 111 -6.24 -4.04 -9.10
C LEU A 111 -5.49 -4.70 -10.26
N ALA A 112 -5.52 -6.03 -10.36
CA ALA A 112 -4.86 -6.75 -11.45
C ALA A 112 -5.44 -6.37 -12.84
N ASN A 113 -6.76 -6.25 -12.95
CA ASN A 113 -7.42 -5.82 -14.18
C ASN A 113 -7.06 -4.38 -14.58
N LEU A 114 -7.05 -3.46 -13.62
CA LEU A 114 -6.67 -2.07 -13.86
C LEU A 114 -5.20 -1.95 -14.27
N LEU A 115 -4.31 -2.74 -13.64
CA LEU A 115 -2.90 -2.79 -14.00
C LEU A 115 -2.71 -3.27 -15.44
N ARG A 116 -3.33 -4.40 -15.80
CA ARG A 116 -3.27 -4.95 -17.16
C ARG A 116 -3.81 -3.99 -18.20
N GLY A 117 -4.87 -3.26 -17.89
CA GLY A 117 -5.48 -2.27 -18.78
C GLY A 117 -4.73 -0.92 -18.83
N GLY A 118 -3.67 -0.72 -18.02
CA GLY A 118 -2.97 0.56 -17.97
C GLY A 118 -3.76 1.69 -17.29
N TYR A 119 -4.73 1.35 -16.43
CA TYR A 119 -5.63 2.31 -15.77
C TYR A 119 -5.26 2.60 -14.31
N ILE A 120 -4.08 2.17 -13.86
CA ILE A 120 -3.65 2.49 -12.49
C ILE A 120 -3.30 3.97 -12.39
N ALA A 121 -3.90 4.65 -11.43
CA ALA A 121 -3.47 5.98 -11.02
C ALA A 121 -2.24 5.82 -10.11
N GLU A 122 -1.05 5.99 -10.65
CA GLU A 122 0.19 5.75 -9.94
C GLU A 122 0.45 6.79 -8.84
N SER A 123 0.98 6.31 -7.71
CA SER A 123 1.56 7.12 -6.66
C SER A 123 3.08 7.14 -6.79
N TYR A 124 3.68 8.30 -6.60
CA TYR A 124 5.12 8.44 -6.60
C TYR A 124 5.77 7.67 -5.45
N ILE A 125 6.75 6.85 -5.77
CA ILE A 125 7.57 6.10 -4.80
C ILE A 125 8.90 6.86 -4.63
N PRO A 126 9.12 7.53 -3.48
CA PRO A 126 10.36 8.25 -3.25
C PRO A 126 11.55 7.30 -3.06
N PRO A 127 12.78 7.72 -3.36
CA PRO A 127 14.00 7.03 -2.92
C PRO A 127 14.01 6.85 -1.40
N MET A 128 14.72 5.80 -0.92
CA MET A 128 14.72 5.42 0.50
C MET A 128 15.12 6.57 1.43
N GLU A 129 16.17 7.30 1.08
CA GLU A 129 16.68 8.43 1.88
C GLU A 129 15.62 9.54 2.02
N LEU A 130 14.93 9.85 0.91
CA LEU A 130 13.86 10.83 0.93
C LEU A 130 12.64 10.34 1.73
N MET A 131 12.36 9.04 1.71
CA MET A 131 11.30 8.47 2.54
C MET A 131 11.58 8.60 4.02
N GLN A 132 12.78 8.24 4.45
CA GLN A 132 13.20 8.37 5.85
C GLN A 132 13.12 9.83 6.32
N LEU A 133 13.61 10.76 5.51
CA LEU A 133 13.52 12.19 5.81
C LEU A 133 12.06 12.65 5.93
N ARG A 134 11.19 12.24 5.00
CA ARG A 134 9.75 12.55 5.05
C ARG A 134 9.08 12.01 6.31
N GLU A 135 9.41 10.79 6.72
CA GLU A 135 8.87 10.21 7.96
C GLU A 135 9.30 11.00 9.19
N MET A 136 10.58 11.34 9.32
CA MET A 136 11.08 12.16 10.43
C MET A 136 10.41 13.54 10.46
N VAL A 137 10.29 14.21 9.32
CA VAL A 137 9.63 15.52 9.23
C VAL A 137 8.14 15.43 9.60
N ARG A 138 7.44 14.42 9.09
CA ARG A 138 6.02 14.20 9.43
C ARG A 138 5.82 13.85 10.90
N TYR A 139 6.70 13.02 11.46
CA TYR A 139 6.67 12.69 12.87
C TYR A 139 6.89 13.92 13.74
N ARG A 140 7.91 14.74 13.44
CA ARG A 140 8.13 16.02 14.10
C ARG A 140 6.90 16.93 14.02
N ALA A 141 6.30 17.06 12.84
CA ALA A 141 5.09 17.87 12.64
C ALA A 141 3.91 17.36 13.49
N SER A 142 3.74 16.04 13.61
CA SER A 142 2.70 15.44 14.45
C SER A 142 2.92 15.75 15.94
N LEU A 143 4.16 15.66 16.42
CA LEU A 143 4.50 16.01 17.82
C LEU A 143 4.26 17.49 18.12
N VAL A 144 4.61 18.39 17.18
CA VAL A 144 4.32 19.83 17.31
C VAL A 144 2.81 20.09 17.40
N ARG A 145 2.00 19.36 16.58
CA ARG A 145 0.54 19.45 16.66
C ARG A 145 0.00 19.00 18.02
N VAL A 146 0.46 17.84 18.50
CA VAL A 146 0.05 17.33 19.83
C VAL A 146 0.43 18.31 20.94
N ARG A 147 1.66 18.83 20.92
CA ARG A 147 2.10 19.88 21.86
C ARG A 147 1.15 21.09 21.85
N SER A 148 0.75 21.58 20.67
CA SER A 148 -0.14 22.73 20.55
C SER A 148 -1.54 22.42 21.10
N ILE A 149 -2.05 21.21 20.86
CA ILE A 149 -3.33 20.75 21.40
C ILE A 149 -3.30 20.75 22.95
N ILE A 150 -2.22 20.22 23.53
CA ILE A 150 -2.05 20.17 25.00
C ILE A 150 -1.97 21.60 25.58
N LYS A 151 -1.16 22.47 24.97
CA LYS A 151 -1.07 23.88 25.37
C LYS A 151 -2.45 24.55 25.37
N ASN A 152 -3.18 24.42 24.29
CA ASN A 152 -4.52 25.03 24.18
C ASN A 152 -5.50 24.48 25.23
N ARG A 153 -5.44 23.19 25.55
CA ARG A 153 -6.25 22.59 26.61
C ARG A 153 -5.92 23.15 27.99
N ILE A 154 -4.62 23.32 28.29
CA ILE A 154 -4.17 23.93 29.56
C ILE A 154 -4.68 25.37 29.65
N TYR A 155 -4.51 26.17 28.58
CA TYR A 155 -5.02 27.53 28.57
C TYR A 155 -6.53 27.62 28.76
N ALA A 156 -7.30 26.77 28.06
CA ALA A 156 -8.74 26.72 28.23
C ALA A 156 -9.15 26.39 29.67
N HIS A 157 -8.41 25.47 30.31
CA HIS A 157 -8.69 25.08 31.68
C HIS A 157 -8.38 26.21 32.68
N LEU A 158 -7.27 26.93 32.48
CA LEU A 158 -6.91 28.09 33.31
C LEU A 158 -7.93 29.24 33.18
N LEU A 159 -8.41 29.48 31.95
CA LEU A 159 -9.44 30.48 31.70
C LEU A 159 -10.76 30.19 32.42
N MET A 160 -11.14 28.91 32.61
CA MET A 160 -12.32 28.54 33.40
C MET A 160 -12.24 29.04 34.84
N TYR A 161 -11.02 29.18 35.39
CA TYR A 161 -10.78 29.70 36.74
C TYR A 161 -10.36 31.19 36.76
N ASN A 162 -10.50 31.88 35.62
CA ASN A 162 -10.05 33.27 35.44
C ASN A 162 -8.56 33.49 35.75
N ILE A 163 -7.75 32.42 35.58
CA ILE A 163 -6.28 32.51 35.75
C ILE A 163 -5.69 32.96 34.40
N LYS A 164 -5.11 34.15 34.41
CA LYS A 164 -4.40 34.70 33.25
C LYS A 164 -2.90 34.46 33.43
N ILE A 165 -2.26 33.96 32.40
CA ILE A 165 -0.79 33.78 32.37
C ILE A 165 -0.22 34.84 31.44
N ASP A 166 0.66 35.67 31.98
CA ASP A 166 1.40 36.66 31.20
C ASP A 166 2.62 35.99 30.54
N GLY A 167 2.79 36.21 29.25
CA GLY A 167 3.90 35.65 28.49
C GLY A 167 3.62 34.28 27.86
N THR A 168 4.68 33.55 27.47
CA THR A 168 4.64 32.22 26.86
C THR A 168 5.19 31.15 27.82
N PRO A 169 4.38 30.64 28.76
CA PRO A 169 4.83 29.72 29.82
C PRO A 169 5.35 28.36 29.35
N PHE A 170 5.32 28.13 28.05
CA PHE A 170 5.74 26.86 27.44
C PHE A 170 6.81 27.05 26.35
N THR A 171 7.73 27.95 26.56
CA THR A 171 8.93 28.10 25.71
C THR A 171 9.93 26.98 25.96
#